data_1fdad3a587cfc6788d7d823dd58c28a8
#
_entry.id   1fdad3a587cfc6788d7d823dd58c28a8
#
_cell.length_a   1.000
_cell.length_b   1.000
_cell.length_c   1.000
_cell.angle_alpha   90.00
_cell.angle_beta   90.00
_cell.angle_gamma   90.00
#
_symmetry.space_group_name_H-M   'P 1'
#
loop_
_entity.id
_entity.type
_entity.pdbx_description
1 polymer ?
#
loop_
_entity_poly.entity_id
_entity_poly.type
_entity_poly.pdbx_seq_one_letter_code
_entity_poly.pdbx_strand_id
1 'polypeptide(L)'
;ANPWVSLRRGEVSRERVWDAYRANLRYVLEEVGTLVRNVDGRIAVTADHGNLFGEWGLYGHPMHTPLSALLAVPWAETTGTDRGTHAPALDPPEPLPVDRVYGAETDEERLAALGYI
;
A
#
# COMPACT_ATOMS: atom_id res chain seq x y z
N ALA A 1 18.88 -2.99 -0.94
CA ALA A 1 19.11 -2.24 0.31
C ALA A 1 17.80 -1.54 0.71
N ASN A 2 17.50 -1.48 2.01
CA ASN A 2 16.31 -0.80 2.51
C ASN A 2 16.55 0.73 2.47
N PRO A 3 15.74 1.52 1.73
CA PRO A 3 15.98 2.94 1.55
C PRO A 3 15.93 3.74 2.86
N TRP A 4 15.14 3.29 3.81
CA TRP A 4 15.02 3.94 5.13
C TRP A 4 16.28 3.76 5.99
N VAL A 5 16.93 2.60 5.88
CA VAL A 5 18.20 2.34 6.55
C VAL A 5 19.31 3.20 5.93
N SER A 6 19.38 3.27 4.60
CA SER A 6 20.37 4.08 3.91
C SER A 6 20.17 5.57 4.18
N LEU A 7 18.91 6.04 4.24
CA LEU A 7 18.60 7.42 4.61
C LEU A 7 19.04 7.73 6.06
N ARG A 8 18.74 6.86 7.02
CA ARG A 8 19.17 7.01 8.42
C ARG A 8 20.66 7.07 8.59
N ARG A 9 21.41 6.34 7.76
CA ARG A 9 22.87 6.31 7.77
C ARG A 9 23.52 7.47 7.00
N GLY A 10 22.71 8.31 6.33
CA GLY A 10 23.24 9.39 5.49
C GLY A 10 23.89 8.91 4.18
N GLU A 11 23.69 7.66 3.79
CA GLU A 11 24.20 7.07 2.54
C GLU A 11 23.46 7.62 1.31
N VAL A 12 22.20 8.07 1.50
CA VAL A 12 21.38 8.73 0.50
C VAL A 12 20.73 9.98 1.09
N SER A 13 20.50 10.99 0.25
CA SER A 13 19.82 12.21 0.69
C SER A 13 18.30 11.98 0.85
N ARG A 14 17.69 12.78 1.74
CA ARG A 14 16.23 12.81 1.94
C ARG A 14 15.49 13.13 0.62
N GLU A 15 15.98 14.08 -0.13
CA GLU A 15 15.43 14.50 -1.41
C GLU A 15 15.38 13.32 -2.41
N ARG A 16 16.48 12.59 -2.53
CA ARG A 16 16.54 11.42 -3.42
C ARG A 16 15.55 10.31 -3.03
N VAL A 17 15.41 10.04 -1.73
CA VAL A 17 14.42 9.06 -1.25
C VAL A 17 13.01 9.57 -1.49
N TRP A 18 12.75 10.86 -1.27
CA TRP A 18 11.46 11.50 -1.53
C TRP A 18 11.07 11.44 -3.01
N ASP A 19 11.99 11.72 -3.90
CA ASP A 19 11.74 11.66 -5.35
C ASP A 19 11.44 10.23 -5.81
N ALA A 20 12.18 9.25 -5.30
CA ALA A 20 11.90 7.84 -5.57
C ALA A 20 10.52 7.41 -5.02
N TYR A 21 10.16 7.86 -3.82
CA TYR A 21 8.86 7.61 -3.21
C TYR A 21 7.71 8.17 -4.04
N ARG A 22 7.86 9.42 -4.52
CA ARG A 22 6.88 10.06 -5.42
C ARG A 22 6.81 9.38 -6.80
N ALA A 23 7.94 8.95 -7.34
CA ALA A 23 7.99 8.22 -8.60
C ALA A 23 7.24 6.88 -8.49
N ASN A 24 7.43 6.16 -7.39
CA ASN A 24 6.70 4.92 -7.11
C ASN A 24 5.18 5.18 -7.01
N LEU A 25 4.77 6.24 -6.33
CA LEU A 25 3.34 6.61 -6.26
C LEU A 25 2.76 6.89 -7.66
N ARG A 26 3.48 7.62 -8.51
CA ARG A 26 3.02 7.88 -9.89
C ARG A 26 2.83 6.60 -10.68
N TYR A 27 3.79 5.69 -10.58
CA TYR A 27 3.71 4.37 -11.22
C TYR A 27 2.47 3.60 -10.78
N VAL A 28 2.19 3.55 -9.46
CA VAL A 28 1.00 2.88 -8.92
C VAL A 28 -0.29 3.58 -9.39
N LEU A 29 -0.32 4.91 -9.44
CA LEU A 29 -1.50 5.66 -9.90
C LEU A 29 -1.81 5.45 -11.40
N GLU A 30 -0.82 5.12 -12.23
CA GLU A 30 -1.04 4.72 -13.62
C GLU A 30 -1.84 3.42 -13.69
N GLU A 31 -1.51 2.43 -12.86
CA GLU A 31 -2.24 1.17 -12.74
C GLU A 31 -3.64 1.36 -12.14
N VAL A 32 -3.77 2.21 -11.13
CA VAL A 32 -5.08 2.62 -10.60
C VAL A 32 -5.93 3.27 -11.70
N GLY A 33 -5.34 4.09 -12.56
CA GLY A 33 -6.02 4.65 -13.73
C GLY A 33 -6.53 3.59 -14.69
N THR A 34 -5.79 2.50 -14.88
CA THR A 34 -6.25 1.34 -15.67
C THR A 34 -7.42 0.63 -15.00
N LEU A 35 -7.35 0.40 -13.68
CA LEU A 35 -8.44 -0.18 -12.91
C LEU A 35 -9.74 0.66 -13.03
N VAL A 36 -9.64 1.97 -12.82
CA VAL A 36 -10.79 2.90 -12.89
C VAL A 36 -11.48 2.87 -14.25
N ARG A 37 -10.76 2.60 -15.33
CA ARG A 37 -11.32 2.49 -16.68
C ARG A 37 -11.87 1.09 -17.03
N ASN A 38 -11.71 0.11 -16.14
CA ASN A 38 -12.06 -1.28 -16.41
C ASN A 38 -12.84 -1.96 -15.28
N VAL A 39 -13.42 -1.17 -14.38
CA VAL A 39 -14.29 -1.66 -13.30
C VAL A 39 -15.44 -0.68 -13.12
N ASP A 40 -16.66 -1.20 -13.08
CA ASP A 40 -17.85 -0.41 -12.78
C ASP A 40 -18.01 -0.20 -11.27
N GLY A 41 -18.37 1.03 -10.87
CA GLY A 41 -18.78 1.34 -9.52
C GLY A 41 -17.93 2.40 -8.81
N ARG A 42 -18.21 2.58 -7.52
CA ARG A 42 -17.48 3.53 -6.67
C ARG A 42 -16.15 2.93 -6.24
N ILE A 43 -15.11 3.72 -6.37
CA ILE A 43 -13.73 3.35 -6.03
C ILE A 43 -13.20 4.35 -5.01
N ALA A 44 -12.65 3.85 -3.91
CA ALA A 44 -11.88 4.64 -2.96
C ALA A 44 -10.39 4.27 -3.09
N VAL A 45 -9.54 5.28 -3.21
CA VAL A 45 -8.08 5.15 -3.23
C VAL A 45 -7.54 5.70 -1.94
N THR A 46 -6.83 4.88 -1.19
CA THR A 46 -6.27 5.23 0.12
C THR A 46 -4.91 4.54 0.31
N ALA A 47 -4.33 4.69 1.49
CA ALA A 47 -3.14 3.97 1.92
C ALA A 47 -3.40 3.35 3.30
N ASP A 48 -2.65 2.31 3.66
CA ASP A 48 -2.68 1.66 4.97
C ASP A 48 -1.98 2.51 6.04
N HIS A 49 -0.87 3.14 5.68
CA HIS A 49 -0.10 4.06 6.54
C HIS A 49 0.78 5.00 5.72
N GLY A 50 1.35 5.99 6.39
CA GLY A 50 2.41 6.84 5.85
C GLY A 50 3.82 6.32 6.13
N ASN A 51 4.82 7.14 5.83
CA ASN A 51 6.21 6.86 6.14
C ASN A 51 6.91 8.11 6.70
N LEU A 52 7.85 7.89 7.61
CA LEU A 52 8.68 8.94 8.21
C LEU A 52 10.00 9.08 7.45
N PHE A 53 10.43 10.32 7.27
CA PHE A 53 11.65 10.69 6.56
C PHE A 53 12.70 11.35 7.48
N GLY A 54 12.68 11.04 8.75
CA GLY A 54 13.58 11.58 9.77
C GLY A 54 12.86 12.40 10.85
N GLU A 55 11.53 12.46 10.83
CA GLU A 55 10.74 13.11 11.87
C GLU A 55 11.03 12.44 13.22
N TRP A 56 11.43 13.23 14.19
CA TRP A 56 11.87 12.76 15.53
C TRP A 56 13.01 11.72 15.50
N GLY A 57 13.84 11.72 14.42
CA GLY A 57 14.89 10.72 14.23
C GLY A 57 14.38 9.33 13.79
N LEU A 58 13.12 9.23 13.42
CA LEU A 58 12.46 8.00 12.99
C LEU A 58 12.37 7.94 11.45
N TYR A 59 12.45 6.73 10.91
CA TYR A 59 12.49 6.49 9.46
C TYR A 59 11.62 5.30 9.09
N GLY A 60 10.91 5.40 7.96
CA GLY A 60 9.98 4.36 7.52
C GLY A 60 8.70 4.35 8.35
N HIS A 61 8.23 3.16 8.72
CA HIS A 61 7.00 2.98 9.49
C HIS A 61 7.26 2.12 10.76
N PRO A 62 7.96 2.67 11.77
CA PRO A 62 8.17 1.94 13.01
C PRO A 62 6.84 1.69 13.73
N MET A 63 6.68 0.46 14.24
CA MET A 63 5.47 0.05 14.96
C MET A 63 5.23 0.91 16.21
N HIS A 64 3.96 1.02 16.61
CA HIS A 64 3.53 1.74 17.82
C HIS A 64 3.93 3.23 17.88
N THR A 65 4.09 3.87 16.72
CA THR A 65 4.49 5.28 16.64
C THR A 65 3.28 6.15 16.30
N PRO A 66 2.71 6.92 17.25
CA PRO A 66 1.48 7.69 17.05
C PRO A 66 1.75 9.07 16.40
N LEU A 67 2.52 9.09 15.32
CA LEU A 67 2.79 10.33 14.58
C LEU A 67 1.79 10.49 13.43
N SER A 68 1.28 11.70 13.25
CA SER A 68 0.31 12.02 12.20
C SER A 68 0.82 11.67 10.79
N ALA A 69 2.11 11.79 10.55
CA ALA A 69 2.73 11.42 9.27
C ALA A 69 2.63 9.91 8.94
N LEU A 70 2.39 9.06 9.95
CA LEU A 70 2.12 7.63 9.77
C LEU A 70 0.62 7.33 9.71
N LEU A 71 -0.18 8.02 10.50
CA LEU A 71 -1.59 7.71 10.72
C LEU A 71 -2.52 8.44 9.75
N ALA A 72 -2.12 9.61 9.26
CA ALA A 72 -2.89 10.35 8.27
C ALA A 72 -2.64 9.77 6.87
N VAL A 73 -3.68 9.22 6.28
CA VAL A 73 -3.65 8.64 4.93
C VAL A 73 -4.53 9.44 3.98
N PRO A 74 -4.21 9.46 2.68
CA PRO A 74 -5.08 10.09 1.69
C PRO A 74 -6.39 9.30 1.57
N TRP A 75 -7.46 9.99 1.23
CA TRP A 75 -8.74 9.40 0.86
C TRP A 75 -9.27 10.13 -0.37
N ALA A 76 -9.30 9.43 -1.50
CA ALA A 76 -9.83 9.95 -2.76
C ALA A 76 -10.92 9.03 -3.30
N GLU A 77 -12.08 9.57 -3.65
CA GLU A 77 -13.19 8.82 -4.22
C GLU A 77 -13.37 9.16 -5.68
N THR A 78 -13.70 8.15 -6.48
CA THR A 78 -14.05 8.31 -7.89
C THR A 78 -15.07 7.25 -8.29
N THR A 79 -15.58 7.35 -9.51
CA THR A 79 -16.43 6.33 -10.11
C THR A 79 -15.70 5.71 -11.30
N GLY A 80 -15.56 4.40 -11.27
CA GLY A 80 -15.05 3.63 -12.39
C GLY A 80 -16.13 3.33 -13.41
N THR A 81 -15.70 3.10 -14.64
CA THR A 81 -16.56 2.61 -15.73
C THR A 81 -15.79 1.58 -16.52
N ASP A 82 -16.33 0.37 -16.61
CA ASP A 82 -15.73 -0.69 -17.42
C ASP A 82 -15.86 -0.36 -18.91
N ARG A 83 -14.72 -0.08 -19.54
CA ARG A 83 -14.61 0.19 -20.97
C ARG A 83 -14.09 -0.99 -21.76
N GLY A 84 -13.80 -2.12 -21.09
CA GLY A 84 -13.25 -3.31 -21.70
C GLY A 84 -11.90 -3.07 -22.41
N THR A 85 -11.09 -2.13 -21.93
CA THR A 85 -9.82 -1.75 -22.57
C THR A 85 -8.62 -2.52 -22.03
N HIS A 86 -8.84 -3.33 -21.00
CA HIS A 86 -7.80 -4.15 -20.37
C HIS A 86 -8.29 -5.58 -20.15
N ALA A 87 -7.50 -6.55 -20.59
CA ALA A 87 -7.70 -7.95 -20.24
C ALA A 87 -6.54 -8.38 -19.32
N PRO A 88 -6.83 -8.97 -18.15
CA PRO A 88 -5.78 -9.51 -17.28
C PRO A 88 -4.93 -10.56 -18.01
N ALA A 89 -3.62 -10.52 -17.81
CA ALA A 89 -2.70 -11.50 -18.37
C ALA A 89 -2.72 -12.85 -17.64
N LEU A 90 -3.30 -12.88 -16.45
CA LEU A 90 -3.43 -14.07 -15.61
C LEU A 90 -4.90 -14.40 -15.41
N ASP A 91 -5.21 -15.69 -15.45
CA ASP A 91 -6.52 -16.16 -15.05
C ASP A 91 -6.75 -15.84 -13.55
N PRO A 92 -7.97 -15.48 -13.16
CA PRO A 92 -8.27 -15.27 -11.76
C PRO A 92 -8.01 -16.57 -10.98
N PRO A 93 -7.41 -16.50 -9.78
CA PRO A 93 -7.24 -17.68 -8.96
C PRO A 93 -8.60 -18.28 -8.60
N GLU A 94 -8.66 -19.61 -8.50
CA GLU A 94 -9.89 -20.25 -8.02
C GLU A 94 -10.23 -19.74 -6.61
N PRO A 95 -11.50 -19.37 -6.36
CA PRO A 95 -11.94 -18.95 -5.05
C PRO A 95 -11.65 -20.06 -4.02
N LEU A 96 -11.00 -19.71 -2.93
CA LEU A 96 -10.80 -20.64 -1.83
C LEU A 96 -12.16 -20.94 -1.18
N PRO A 97 -12.46 -22.21 -0.87
CA PRO A 97 -13.64 -22.57 -0.07
C PRO A 97 -13.65 -21.80 1.24
N VAL A 98 -14.84 -21.37 1.68
CA VAL A 98 -15.02 -20.55 2.89
C VAL A 98 -14.45 -21.24 4.13
N ASP A 99 -14.58 -22.55 4.23
CA ASP A 99 -14.02 -23.37 5.30
C ASP A 99 -12.48 -23.39 5.32
N ARG A 100 -11.84 -23.17 4.18
CA ARG A 100 -10.37 -23.00 4.11
C ARG A 100 -9.93 -21.58 4.46
N VAL A 101 -10.76 -20.57 4.19
CA VAL A 101 -10.46 -19.17 4.51
C VAL A 101 -10.67 -18.91 6.01
N TYR A 102 -11.68 -19.54 6.61
CA TYR A 102 -12.06 -19.36 8.02
C TYR A 102 -11.71 -20.58 8.90
N GLY A 103 -11.08 -21.63 8.35
CA GLY A 103 -10.75 -22.84 9.09
C GLY A 103 -9.57 -22.63 10.03
N ALA A 104 -9.76 -23.02 11.27
CA ALA A 104 -8.78 -23.33 12.33
C ALA A 104 -7.72 -22.28 12.73
N GLU A 105 -7.47 -21.24 11.96
CA GLU A 105 -6.57 -20.17 12.37
C GLU A 105 -7.28 -19.19 13.30
N THR A 106 -6.67 -18.90 14.43
CA THR A 106 -7.15 -17.85 15.32
C THR A 106 -6.96 -16.46 14.69
N ASP A 107 -7.73 -15.49 15.15
CA ASP A 107 -7.54 -14.11 14.67
C ASP A 107 -6.12 -13.59 14.97
N GLU A 108 -5.50 -14.07 16.03
CA GLU A 108 -4.11 -13.78 16.38
C GLU A 108 -3.12 -14.32 15.34
N GLU A 109 -3.29 -15.57 14.88
CA GLU A 109 -2.44 -16.14 13.82
C GLU A 109 -2.58 -15.40 12.49
N ARG A 110 -3.79 -14.93 12.16
CA ARG A 110 -4.04 -14.10 10.99
C ARG A 110 -3.39 -12.74 11.09
N LEU A 111 -3.52 -12.08 12.23
CA LEU A 111 -2.89 -10.78 12.48
C LEU A 111 -1.37 -10.89 12.48
N ALA A 112 -0.80 -11.96 13.04
CA ALA A 112 0.62 -12.25 12.98
C ALA A 112 1.10 -12.47 11.53
N ALA A 113 0.36 -13.23 10.73
CA ALA A 113 0.68 -13.47 9.32
C ALA A 113 0.65 -12.18 8.48
N LEU A 114 -0.18 -11.21 8.86
CA LEU A 114 -0.27 -9.89 8.25
C LEU A 114 0.73 -8.87 8.85
N GLY A 115 1.48 -9.25 9.90
CA GLY A 115 2.48 -8.38 10.53
C GLY A 115 1.91 -7.34 11.48
N TYR A 116 0.69 -7.55 12.00
CA TYR A 116 0.06 -6.62 12.96
C TYR A 116 0.41 -6.90 14.42
N ILE A 117 0.83 -8.13 14.73
CA ILE A 117 1.30 -8.54 16.07
C ILE A 117 2.50 -9.47 15.95
#